data_72384bc14bc91662b426e9f08caeb860
#
_entry.id   72384bc14bc91662b426e9f08caeb860
#
_cell.length_a   1.000
_cell.length_b   1.000
_cell.length_c   1.000
_cell.angle_alpha   90.00
_cell.angle_beta   90.00
_cell.angle_gamma   90.00
#
_symmetry.space_group_name_H-M   'P 1'
#
loop_
_entity.id
_entity.type
_entity.pdbx_description
1 polymer ?
#
loop_
_entity_poly.entity_id
_entity_poly.type
_entity_poly.pdbx_seq_one_letter_code
_entity_poly.pdbx_strand_id
1 'polypeptide(L)'
;MSNKNEPLSRDRRDVVRKGGAAAFGAIAAWLTAGVSPVRAEALAQGAPVIDRLTVSVVTDSYQIAVAPDLKVGNVTIKRFGFALTDQPPGKAIASEFGLSLHAASQAGSETRNVLIDFGYTPEALNNNIALLALDPGKIDALVLSHGHYDHFGGLVGFLDKNKGKLRAKLPIFLGGEECFCARQWLAPPMKGNFGALDRSAMQNADLAIMFSEGPALVAHQGFTTGRVDLTSFEKVLSPTTMKIGRVGAFGCYPEAFAAEEREKGSFPDQFRHEIGTAYNLKGRGLIVLSSCSHRGIVNIVKQAQTVSGVSKIHAIIGGFHLAPFKEDYVRDVVSAIKQIDPDYVVPMHCSGEPFYETMKAEMPTKLLRSFTGSQITFDS
;
A
#
# COMPACT_ATOMS: atom_id res chain seq x y z
N MET A 1 50.69 63.32 -29.77
CA MET A 1 50.55 63.34 -31.22
C MET A 1 49.46 62.35 -31.56
N SER A 2 48.32 62.89 -31.80
CA SER A 2 47.62 63.04 -33.07
C SER A 2 47.13 61.69 -33.56
N ASN A 3 45.88 61.49 -33.70
CA ASN A 3 44.66 62.12 -34.08
C ASN A 3 43.74 61.02 -34.67
N LYS A 4 42.49 61.08 -34.27
CA LYS A 4 41.30 61.27 -35.13
C LYS A 4 40.84 60.02 -35.90
N ASN A 5 39.62 59.70 -36.08
CA ASN A 5 38.28 60.28 -35.86
C ASN A 5 37.29 59.19 -36.19
N GLU A 6 36.21 59.24 -35.52
CA GLU A 6 34.85 58.79 -35.98
C GLU A 6 34.48 59.38 -37.33
N PRO A 7 33.34 59.06 -37.97
CA PRO A 7 32.06 58.60 -37.42
C PRO A 7 31.16 57.71 -38.33
N LEU A 8 30.06 57.24 -37.70
CA LEU A 8 28.66 57.20 -38.16
C LEU A 8 28.35 56.47 -39.51
N SER A 9 27.36 55.63 -39.62
CA SER A 9 25.94 55.83 -39.38
C SER A 9 25.12 54.55 -39.71
N ARG A 10 24.12 54.29 -38.94
CA ARG A 10 22.71 54.02 -39.32
C ARG A 10 22.47 53.33 -40.66
N ASP A 11 21.76 52.24 -40.76
CA ASP A 11 20.31 52.13 -40.58
C ASP A 11 19.78 50.79 -41.08
N ARG A 12 18.75 50.29 -40.39
CA ARG A 12 17.58 49.58 -40.89
C ARG A 12 17.66 48.11 -41.32
N ARG A 13 16.95 47.34 -40.47
CA ARG A 13 15.83 46.43 -40.82
C ARG A 13 15.96 45.63 -42.11
N ASP A 14 15.96 44.34 -41.95
CA ASP A 14 14.86 43.46 -42.35
C ASP A 14 15.16 42.02 -41.97
N VAL A 15 14.29 41.50 -41.11
CA VAL A 15 13.46 40.31 -41.23
C VAL A 15 13.94 39.29 -42.28
N VAL A 16 14.25 38.10 -41.83
CA VAL A 16 13.66 36.84 -42.32
C VAL A 16 14.24 35.62 -41.57
N ARG A 17 13.37 34.96 -40.85
CA ARG A 17 13.13 33.51 -40.70
C ARG A 17 14.23 32.52 -41.15
N LYS A 18 14.50 31.64 -40.21
CA LYS A 18 14.55 30.17 -40.27
C LYS A 18 15.83 29.57 -39.67
N GLY A 19 15.59 28.57 -38.81
CA GLY A 19 16.57 27.58 -38.47
C GLY A 19 16.88 27.49 -36.97
N GLY A 20 15.90 27.07 -36.17
CA GLY A 20 16.17 26.61 -34.82
C GLY A 20 16.93 25.28 -34.89
N ALA A 21 18.20 25.30 -34.57
CA ALA A 21 18.91 24.09 -34.22
C ALA A 21 18.60 23.71 -32.78
N ALA A 22 17.64 22.82 -32.61
CA ALA A 22 17.44 22.13 -31.33
C ALA A 22 18.65 21.23 -31.10
N ALA A 23 19.45 21.57 -30.10
CA ALA A 23 20.48 20.68 -29.61
C ALA A 23 19.75 19.52 -28.87
N PHE A 24 19.50 18.44 -29.61
CA PHE A 24 19.17 17.14 -29.02
C PHE A 24 20.41 16.59 -28.33
N GLY A 25 20.51 16.77 -27.04
CA GLY A 25 21.40 15.98 -26.20
C GLY A 25 20.99 14.52 -26.33
N ALA A 26 21.81 13.73 -27.02
CA ALA A 26 21.66 12.29 -27.07
C ALA A 26 21.85 11.71 -25.67
N ILE A 27 20.77 11.44 -24.98
CA ILE A 27 20.76 10.54 -23.84
C ILE A 27 20.99 9.16 -24.42
N ALA A 28 22.19 8.62 -24.21
CA ALA A 28 22.52 7.24 -24.54
C ALA A 28 21.59 6.34 -23.69
N ALA A 29 20.54 5.82 -24.31
CA ALA A 29 19.68 4.80 -23.73
C ALA A 29 20.49 3.52 -23.59
N TRP A 30 20.87 3.20 -22.37
CA TRP A 30 21.31 1.86 -22.01
C TRP A 30 20.09 0.97 -22.04
N LEU A 31 19.91 0.24 -23.13
CA LEU A 31 18.95 -0.86 -23.25
C LEU A 31 19.39 -2.04 -22.39
N THR A 32 19.21 -1.95 -21.08
CA THR A 32 18.97 -3.13 -20.28
C THR A 32 17.46 -3.36 -20.32
N ALA A 33 17.02 -4.53 -20.76
CA ALA A 33 15.62 -4.91 -20.90
C ALA A 33 14.94 -4.99 -19.52
N GLY A 34 14.76 -3.87 -18.85
CA GLY A 34 13.97 -3.69 -17.66
C GLY A 34 12.71 -2.93 -18.04
N VAL A 35 11.54 -3.52 -17.83
CA VAL A 35 10.27 -2.79 -17.97
C VAL A 35 10.34 -1.60 -17.02
N SER A 36 10.43 -0.38 -17.58
CA SER A 36 10.36 0.85 -16.78
C SER A 36 8.99 0.92 -16.11
N PRO A 37 8.93 1.32 -14.83
CA PRO A 37 7.65 1.50 -14.15
C PRO A 37 6.76 2.47 -14.93
N VAL A 38 5.50 2.10 -15.08
CA VAL A 38 4.51 2.97 -15.70
C VAL A 38 3.98 3.94 -14.64
N ARG A 39 3.79 5.20 -15.01
CA ARG A 39 3.16 6.15 -14.09
C ARG A 39 1.69 5.77 -13.92
N ALA A 40 1.27 5.60 -12.67
CA ALA A 40 -0.12 5.31 -12.34
C ALA A 40 -1.05 6.46 -12.75
N GLU A 41 -2.30 6.13 -13.10
CA GLU A 41 -3.33 7.13 -13.41
C GLU A 41 -3.61 7.96 -12.15
N ALA A 42 -3.46 9.27 -12.27
CA ALA A 42 -3.66 10.19 -11.14
C ALA A 42 -5.14 10.26 -10.74
N LEU A 43 -5.41 10.50 -9.45
CA LEU A 43 -6.74 10.76 -8.93
C LEU A 43 -7.17 12.21 -9.30
N ALA A 44 -7.50 12.44 -10.58
CA ALA A 44 -7.68 13.78 -11.13
C ALA A 44 -9.06 14.41 -10.85
N GLN A 45 -10.10 13.62 -10.50
CA GLN A 45 -11.50 14.08 -10.40
C GLN A 45 -12.18 13.72 -9.07
N GLY A 46 -11.41 13.52 -7.99
CA GLY A 46 -11.93 13.06 -6.70
C GLY A 46 -12.08 11.55 -6.62
N ALA A 47 -12.43 11.06 -5.44
CA ALA A 47 -12.52 9.62 -5.18
C ALA A 47 -13.75 8.99 -5.85
N PRO A 48 -13.59 7.90 -6.62
CA PRO A 48 -14.73 7.14 -7.14
C PRO A 48 -15.67 6.71 -6.03
N VAL A 49 -16.97 6.74 -6.30
CA VAL A 49 -17.99 6.34 -5.33
C VAL A 49 -18.41 4.90 -5.60
N ILE A 50 -18.45 4.10 -4.52
CA ILE A 50 -18.89 2.70 -4.57
C ILE A 50 -20.13 2.49 -3.71
N ASP A 51 -20.92 1.47 -4.03
CA ASP A 51 -22.15 1.11 -3.30
C ASP A 51 -21.86 0.11 -2.17
N ARG A 52 -20.81 -0.71 -2.32
CA ARG A 52 -20.41 -1.76 -1.35
C ARG A 52 -18.92 -1.99 -1.38
N LEU A 53 -18.35 -2.31 -0.22
CA LEU A 53 -16.99 -2.84 -0.09
C LEU A 53 -17.01 -4.08 0.81
N THR A 54 -16.41 -5.18 0.34
CA THR A 54 -16.12 -6.36 1.18
C THR A 54 -14.61 -6.50 1.31
N VAL A 55 -14.11 -6.44 2.54
CA VAL A 55 -12.70 -6.67 2.88
C VAL A 55 -12.56 -8.05 3.50
N SER A 56 -11.85 -8.95 2.83
CA SER A 56 -11.51 -10.27 3.37
C SER A 56 -10.11 -10.23 3.97
N VAL A 57 -9.97 -10.65 5.23
CA VAL A 57 -8.66 -10.80 5.89
C VAL A 57 -8.08 -12.15 5.47
N VAL A 58 -7.18 -12.12 4.50
CA VAL A 58 -6.60 -13.34 3.90
C VAL A 58 -5.54 -13.93 4.82
N THR A 59 -4.60 -13.10 5.31
CA THR A 59 -3.64 -13.47 6.35
C THR A 59 -3.57 -12.38 7.41
N ASP A 60 -3.42 -12.77 8.67
CA ASP A 60 -3.16 -11.91 9.83
C ASP A 60 -2.67 -12.80 10.98
N SER A 61 -2.15 -12.17 12.02
CA SER A 61 -1.59 -12.85 13.20
C SER A 61 -2.62 -13.55 14.08
N TYR A 62 -3.89 -13.19 13.97
CA TYR A 62 -4.95 -13.68 14.85
C TYR A 62 -5.96 -14.56 14.12
N GLN A 63 -6.32 -15.68 14.77
CA GLN A 63 -7.42 -16.54 14.37
C GLN A 63 -8.26 -16.91 15.59
N ILE A 64 -9.58 -16.93 15.42
CA ILE A 64 -10.51 -17.52 16.40
C ILE A 64 -11.38 -18.55 15.67
N ALA A 65 -11.28 -19.80 16.10
CA ALA A 65 -11.88 -20.94 15.41
C ALA A 65 -13.41 -20.92 15.40
N VAL A 66 -14.06 -20.40 16.44
CA VAL A 66 -15.52 -20.39 16.59
C VAL A 66 -15.96 -19.02 17.07
N ALA A 67 -16.03 -18.07 16.16
CA ALA A 67 -16.61 -16.77 16.44
C ALA A 67 -17.92 -16.61 15.64
N PRO A 68 -18.99 -16.10 16.24
CA PRO A 68 -20.24 -15.86 15.52
C PRO A 68 -20.07 -14.73 14.50
N ASP A 69 -20.88 -14.78 13.45
CA ASP A 69 -21.05 -13.64 12.56
C ASP A 69 -21.57 -12.43 13.35
N LEU A 70 -21.21 -11.24 12.89
CA LEU A 70 -21.58 -9.99 13.55
C LEU A 70 -22.25 -9.06 12.56
N LYS A 71 -23.30 -8.37 12.99
CA LYS A 71 -23.92 -7.28 12.25
C LYS A 71 -24.05 -6.05 13.14
N VAL A 72 -23.45 -4.94 12.71
CA VAL A 72 -23.47 -3.65 13.41
C VAL A 72 -23.76 -2.55 12.38
N GLY A 73 -24.93 -1.91 12.50
CA GLY A 73 -25.36 -0.91 11.53
C GLY A 73 -25.38 -1.46 10.09
N ASN A 74 -24.61 -0.82 9.21
CA ASN A 74 -24.45 -1.24 7.81
C ASN A 74 -23.25 -2.18 7.59
N VAL A 75 -22.61 -2.65 8.65
CA VAL A 75 -21.44 -3.54 8.57
C VAL A 75 -21.85 -4.96 8.94
N THR A 76 -21.51 -5.92 8.10
CA THR A 76 -21.64 -7.35 8.38
C THR A 76 -20.26 -7.99 8.37
N ILE A 77 -19.93 -8.75 9.41
CA ILE A 77 -18.70 -9.52 9.49
C ILE A 77 -19.05 -11.00 9.49
N LYS A 78 -18.76 -11.68 8.39
CA LYS A 78 -18.81 -13.13 8.30
C LYS A 78 -17.50 -13.72 8.76
N ARG A 79 -17.57 -14.74 9.61
CA ARG A 79 -16.41 -15.47 10.10
C ARG A 79 -16.22 -16.73 9.26
N PHE A 80 -14.95 -17.07 8.98
CA PHE A 80 -14.68 -18.35 8.37
C PHE A 80 -15.04 -19.47 9.36
N GLY A 81 -15.99 -20.30 8.99
CA GLY A 81 -16.41 -21.48 9.76
C GLY A 81 -15.82 -22.75 9.18
N PHE A 82 -15.95 -23.85 9.93
CA PHE A 82 -15.64 -25.15 9.40
C PHE A 82 -16.77 -25.61 8.47
N ALA A 83 -16.43 -25.93 7.22
CA ALA A 83 -17.31 -26.70 6.37
C ALA A 83 -17.22 -28.18 6.79
N LEU A 84 -18.14 -28.65 7.61
CA LEU A 84 -18.24 -30.06 7.98
C LEU A 84 -18.96 -30.80 6.88
N THR A 85 -18.33 -31.85 6.37
CA THR A 85 -18.87 -32.79 5.37
C THR A 85 -18.75 -34.21 5.92
N ASP A 86 -19.14 -35.22 5.14
CA ASP A 86 -18.93 -36.63 5.51
C ASP A 86 -17.45 -37.03 5.61
N GLN A 87 -16.55 -36.18 5.10
CA GLN A 87 -15.11 -36.37 5.21
C GLN A 87 -14.52 -35.39 6.23
N PRO A 88 -13.48 -35.80 6.99
CA PRO A 88 -12.75 -34.90 7.87
C PRO A 88 -12.17 -33.70 7.10
N PRO A 89 -12.19 -32.49 7.67
CA PRO A 89 -11.59 -31.33 7.01
C PRO A 89 -10.08 -31.52 6.90
N GLY A 90 -9.58 -31.51 5.64
CA GLY A 90 -8.13 -31.68 5.37
C GLY A 90 -7.34 -30.38 5.42
N LYS A 91 -7.99 -29.24 5.57
CA LYS A 91 -7.35 -27.91 5.57
C LYS A 91 -8.08 -26.97 6.52
N ALA A 92 -7.32 -26.06 7.14
CA ALA A 92 -7.83 -24.98 7.96
C ALA A 92 -7.27 -23.63 7.48
N ILE A 93 -7.93 -22.55 7.86
CA ILE A 93 -7.37 -21.19 7.73
C ILE A 93 -6.06 -21.14 8.54
N ALA A 94 -5.00 -20.60 7.94
CA ALA A 94 -3.69 -20.43 8.57
C ALA A 94 -3.49 -18.97 8.97
N SER A 95 -3.11 -18.71 10.22
CA SER A 95 -2.65 -17.42 10.71
C SER A 95 -1.13 -17.37 10.70
N GLU A 96 -0.59 -16.20 10.38
CA GLU A 96 0.86 -15.97 10.40
C GLU A 96 1.16 -14.49 10.72
N PHE A 97 2.42 -14.22 11.11
CA PHE A 97 2.87 -12.84 11.21
C PHE A 97 3.07 -12.27 9.80
N GLY A 98 2.02 -11.70 9.25
CA GLY A 98 2.00 -11.10 7.93
C GLY A 98 0.58 -10.76 7.50
N LEU A 99 0.39 -9.62 6.86
CA LEU A 99 -0.94 -9.15 6.46
C LEU A 99 -1.17 -9.33 4.96
N SER A 100 -2.36 -9.81 4.62
CA SER A 100 -2.92 -9.74 3.28
C SER A 100 -4.42 -9.49 3.36
N LEU A 101 -4.89 -8.53 2.59
CA LEU A 101 -6.31 -8.17 2.48
C LEU A 101 -6.78 -8.33 1.03
N HIS A 102 -7.99 -8.83 0.86
CA HIS A 102 -8.67 -8.79 -0.43
C HIS A 102 -9.87 -7.85 -0.35
N ALA A 103 -9.88 -6.82 -1.18
CA ALA A 103 -10.93 -5.83 -1.26
C ALA A 103 -11.77 -6.05 -2.52
N ALA A 104 -13.05 -6.43 -2.36
CA ALA A 104 -14.03 -6.51 -3.43
C ALA A 104 -14.96 -5.30 -3.33
N SER A 105 -14.84 -4.36 -4.26
CA SER A 105 -15.67 -3.15 -4.34
C SER A 105 -16.73 -3.30 -5.44
N GLN A 106 -17.90 -2.72 -5.22
CA GLN A 106 -19.01 -2.74 -6.17
C GLN A 106 -19.54 -1.33 -6.40
N ALA A 107 -19.66 -0.94 -7.68
CA ALA A 107 -20.33 0.27 -8.14
C ALA A 107 -21.35 -0.11 -9.21
N GLY A 108 -22.66 0.05 -8.93
CA GLY A 108 -23.72 -0.47 -9.76
C GLY A 108 -23.62 -2.00 -9.94
N SER A 109 -23.52 -2.44 -11.17
CA SER A 109 -23.34 -3.87 -11.51
C SER A 109 -21.88 -4.31 -11.59
N GLU A 110 -20.92 -3.38 -11.48
CA GLU A 110 -19.51 -3.65 -11.69
C GLU A 110 -18.81 -3.97 -10.37
N THR A 111 -18.12 -5.11 -10.31
CA THR A 111 -17.29 -5.52 -9.17
C THR A 111 -15.82 -5.46 -9.56
N ARG A 112 -14.98 -4.94 -8.67
CA ARG A 112 -13.52 -4.91 -8.81
C ARG A 112 -12.87 -5.57 -7.61
N ASN A 113 -11.79 -6.32 -7.87
CA ASN A 113 -11.09 -7.09 -6.87
C ASN A 113 -9.63 -6.63 -6.78
N VAL A 114 -9.19 -6.25 -5.59
CA VAL A 114 -7.81 -5.81 -5.32
C VAL A 114 -7.23 -6.68 -4.21
N LEU A 115 -6.06 -7.26 -4.46
CA LEU A 115 -5.29 -7.93 -3.42
C LEU A 115 -4.25 -6.95 -2.88
N ILE A 116 -4.29 -6.69 -1.58
CA ILE A 116 -3.43 -5.74 -0.88
C ILE A 116 -2.53 -6.54 0.04
N ASP A 117 -1.23 -6.45 -0.19
CA ASP A 117 -0.17 -7.23 0.46
C ASP A 117 -0.32 -8.76 0.32
N PHE A 118 0.71 -9.49 0.70
CA PHE A 118 0.86 -10.91 0.34
C PHE A 118 1.25 -11.79 1.54
N GLY A 119 1.16 -11.28 2.77
CA GLY A 119 1.52 -12.03 3.96
C GLY A 119 3.00 -12.41 4.04
N TYR A 120 3.31 -13.35 4.91
CA TYR A 120 4.67 -13.80 5.19
C TYR A 120 5.08 -14.99 4.32
N THR A 121 4.19 -15.99 4.18
CA THR A 121 4.45 -17.21 3.43
C THR A 121 3.46 -17.45 2.29
N PRO A 122 3.91 -17.94 1.14
CA PRO A 122 3.02 -18.28 0.04
C PRO A 122 2.09 -19.46 0.38
N GLU A 123 2.49 -20.34 1.30
CA GLU A 123 1.70 -21.49 1.75
C GLU A 123 0.42 -21.00 2.45
N ALA A 124 0.54 -20.12 3.46
CA ALA A 124 -0.61 -19.57 4.18
C ALA A 124 -1.48 -18.75 3.24
N LEU A 125 -0.87 -17.85 2.45
CA LEU A 125 -1.59 -16.99 1.50
C LEU A 125 -2.44 -17.82 0.52
N ASN A 126 -1.82 -18.75 -0.20
CA ASN A 126 -2.51 -19.54 -1.21
C ASN A 126 -3.52 -20.53 -0.61
N ASN A 127 -3.26 -21.10 0.58
CA ASN A 127 -4.21 -21.91 1.31
C ASN A 127 -5.47 -21.13 1.65
N ASN A 128 -5.31 -19.93 2.19
CA ASN A 128 -6.41 -19.10 2.64
C ASN A 128 -7.22 -18.50 1.46
N ILE A 129 -6.55 -18.10 0.38
CA ILE A 129 -7.21 -17.69 -0.88
C ILE A 129 -8.16 -18.79 -1.36
N ALA A 130 -7.69 -20.06 -1.35
CA ALA A 130 -8.49 -21.18 -1.80
C ALA A 130 -9.68 -21.46 -0.84
N LEU A 131 -9.46 -21.43 0.48
CA LEU A 131 -10.51 -21.67 1.48
C LEU A 131 -11.57 -20.57 1.51
N LEU A 132 -11.16 -19.31 1.25
CA LEU A 132 -12.06 -18.17 1.15
C LEU A 132 -12.77 -18.08 -0.21
N ALA A 133 -12.51 -19.02 -1.12
CA ALA A 133 -13.04 -19.08 -2.47
C ALA A 133 -12.77 -17.79 -3.28
N LEU A 134 -11.63 -17.14 -3.04
CA LEU A 134 -11.17 -16.00 -3.81
C LEU A 134 -10.57 -16.50 -5.13
N ASP A 135 -11.00 -15.91 -6.24
CA ASP A 135 -10.54 -16.30 -7.57
C ASP A 135 -9.40 -15.38 -8.04
N PRO A 136 -8.14 -15.87 -8.12
CA PRO A 136 -7.03 -15.06 -8.59
C PRO A 136 -7.21 -14.54 -10.03
N GLY A 137 -7.99 -15.24 -10.87
CA GLY A 137 -8.29 -14.79 -12.23
C GLY A 137 -9.18 -13.56 -12.31
N LYS A 138 -9.85 -13.22 -11.21
CA LYS A 138 -10.73 -12.03 -11.11
C LYS A 138 -10.05 -10.84 -10.45
N ILE A 139 -8.77 -10.95 -10.04
CA ILE A 139 -8.04 -9.84 -9.47
C ILE A 139 -7.78 -8.78 -10.54
N ASP A 140 -8.18 -7.55 -10.27
CA ASP A 140 -8.05 -6.39 -11.15
C ASP A 140 -6.77 -5.59 -10.91
N ALA A 141 -6.27 -5.59 -9.66
CA ALA A 141 -5.02 -4.95 -9.29
C ALA A 141 -4.40 -5.59 -8.05
N LEU A 142 -3.10 -5.45 -7.93
CA LEU A 142 -2.31 -5.76 -6.75
C LEU A 142 -1.82 -4.44 -6.13
N VAL A 143 -1.73 -4.38 -4.82
CA VAL A 143 -1.12 -3.26 -4.09
C VAL A 143 -0.13 -3.83 -3.09
N LEU A 144 1.10 -3.31 -3.07
CA LEU A 144 2.03 -3.53 -1.97
C LEU A 144 2.16 -2.24 -1.17
N SER A 145 1.74 -2.28 0.07
CA SER A 145 1.70 -1.11 0.95
C SER A 145 3.08 -0.55 1.25
N HIS A 146 4.04 -1.43 1.53
CA HIS A 146 5.45 -1.09 1.81
C HIS A 146 6.35 -2.32 1.67
N GLY A 147 7.65 -2.12 1.78
CA GLY A 147 8.65 -3.14 1.44
C GLY A 147 9.15 -3.98 2.62
N HIS A 148 8.33 -4.33 3.61
CA HIS A 148 8.65 -5.30 4.65
C HIS A 148 8.27 -6.71 4.22
N TYR A 149 9.04 -7.71 4.67
CA TYR A 149 8.91 -9.10 4.24
C TYR A 149 7.54 -9.70 4.58
N ASP A 150 6.99 -9.37 5.72
CA ASP A 150 5.68 -9.82 6.20
C ASP A 150 4.49 -9.25 5.40
N HIS A 151 4.77 -8.42 4.37
CA HIS A 151 3.80 -7.90 3.41
C HIS A 151 4.05 -8.38 1.98
N PHE A 152 5.28 -8.80 1.65
CA PHE A 152 5.57 -9.30 0.31
C PHE A 152 6.07 -10.74 0.25
N GLY A 153 6.34 -11.40 1.40
CA GLY A 153 6.95 -12.73 1.44
C GLY A 153 6.19 -13.79 0.64
N GLY A 154 4.88 -13.73 0.65
CA GLY A 154 4.03 -14.63 -0.14
C GLY A 154 3.92 -14.31 -1.63
N LEU A 155 4.38 -13.12 -2.10
CA LEU A 155 4.14 -12.65 -3.47
C LEU A 155 4.65 -13.62 -4.54
N VAL A 156 5.93 -14.01 -4.49
CA VAL A 156 6.53 -14.85 -5.53
C VAL A 156 5.78 -16.18 -5.65
N GLY A 157 5.55 -16.86 -4.53
CA GLY A 157 4.82 -18.14 -4.56
C GLY A 157 3.33 -17.98 -4.90
N PHE A 158 2.72 -16.80 -4.67
CA PHE A 158 1.39 -16.47 -5.20
C PHE A 158 1.41 -16.36 -6.72
N LEU A 159 2.39 -15.67 -7.29
CA LEU A 159 2.55 -15.52 -8.74
C LEU A 159 2.79 -16.86 -9.41
N ASP A 160 3.67 -17.70 -8.87
CA ASP A 160 3.99 -19.03 -9.40
C ASP A 160 2.78 -19.97 -9.35
N LYS A 161 2.06 -20.01 -8.21
CA LYS A 161 0.88 -20.85 -8.03
C LYS A 161 -0.27 -20.50 -8.96
N ASN A 162 -0.38 -19.24 -9.32
CA ASN A 162 -1.49 -18.72 -10.12
C ASN A 162 -1.06 -18.34 -11.55
N LYS A 163 0.12 -18.81 -11.99
CA LYS A 163 0.60 -18.65 -13.36
C LYS A 163 -0.45 -19.12 -14.35
N GLY A 164 -0.76 -18.29 -15.35
CA GLY A 164 -1.79 -18.56 -16.37
C GLY A 164 -3.23 -18.32 -15.94
N LYS A 165 -3.49 -18.00 -14.65
CA LYS A 165 -4.79 -17.53 -14.17
C LYS A 165 -4.85 -16.00 -14.08
N LEU A 166 -3.74 -15.39 -13.68
CA LEU A 166 -3.63 -13.94 -13.59
C LEU A 166 -3.73 -13.33 -14.99
N ARG A 167 -4.41 -12.20 -15.11
CA ARG A 167 -4.51 -11.48 -16.37
C ARG A 167 -3.15 -10.91 -16.80
N ALA A 168 -2.91 -10.84 -18.11
CA ALA A 168 -1.74 -10.19 -18.65
C ALA A 168 -1.67 -8.71 -18.23
N LYS A 169 -0.46 -8.21 -17.95
CA LYS A 169 -0.23 -6.83 -17.50
C LYS A 169 -1.04 -6.44 -16.26
N LEU A 170 -1.28 -7.41 -15.37
CA LEU A 170 -1.94 -7.11 -14.09
C LEU A 170 -1.16 -6.02 -13.36
N PRO A 171 -1.77 -4.85 -13.04
CA PRO A 171 -1.07 -3.78 -12.37
C PRO A 171 -0.76 -4.14 -10.91
N ILE A 172 0.47 -3.84 -10.49
CA ILE A 172 0.88 -3.84 -9.10
C ILE A 172 1.34 -2.45 -8.70
N PHE A 173 0.66 -1.85 -7.72
CA PHE A 173 0.93 -0.51 -7.21
C PHE A 173 1.93 -0.57 -6.05
N LEU A 174 2.95 0.28 -6.10
CA LEU A 174 4.03 0.41 -5.12
C LEU A 174 4.28 1.90 -4.88
N GLY A 175 4.65 2.29 -3.67
CA GLY A 175 4.93 3.70 -3.34
C GLY A 175 6.26 4.25 -3.87
N GLY A 176 6.94 3.51 -4.74
CA GLY A 176 8.17 3.94 -5.40
C GLY A 176 9.30 2.93 -5.31
N GLU A 177 10.48 3.34 -5.80
CA GLU A 177 11.66 2.47 -5.91
C GLU A 177 12.15 1.96 -4.54
N GLU A 178 11.93 2.69 -3.46
CA GLU A 178 12.29 2.27 -2.09
C GLU A 178 11.67 0.93 -1.68
N CYS A 179 10.51 0.54 -2.26
CA CYS A 179 9.90 -0.76 -1.99
C CYS A 179 10.83 -1.94 -2.31
N PHE A 180 11.72 -1.78 -3.29
CA PHE A 180 12.64 -2.83 -3.74
C PHE A 180 13.92 -2.91 -2.91
N CYS A 181 14.26 -1.89 -2.11
CA CYS A 181 15.50 -1.89 -1.35
C CYS A 181 15.54 -3.05 -0.36
N ALA A 182 16.72 -3.67 -0.24
CA ALA A 182 16.94 -4.70 0.76
C ALA A 182 16.84 -4.13 2.17
N ARG A 183 16.27 -4.90 3.09
CA ARG A 183 16.10 -4.50 4.49
C ARG A 183 16.80 -5.43 5.43
N GLN A 184 17.30 -4.86 6.51
CA GLN A 184 17.89 -5.58 7.62
C GLN A 184 17.12 -5.25 8.90
N TRP A 185 16.60 -6.26 9.57
CA TRP A 185 15.95 -6.13 10.86
C TRP A 185 16.98 -5.85 11.95
N LEU A 186 16.80 -4.81 12.75
CA LEU A 186 17.71 -4.43 13.82
C LEU A 186 17.08 -4.38 15.21
N ALA A 187 15.75 -4.46 15.30
CA ALA A 187 15.06 -4.41 16.58
C ALA A 187 15.28 -5.70 17.39
N PRO A 188 15.72 -5.60 18.66
CA PRO A 188 15.88 -6.76 19.53
C PRO A 188 14.56 -7.53 19.70
N PRO A 189 14.62 -8.84 19.98
CA PRO A 189 15.83 -9.65 20.21
C PRO A 189 16.49 -10.17 18.92
N MET A 190 15.87 -9.92 17.74
CA MET A 190 16.33 -10.48 16.46
C MET A 190 17.11 -9.45 15.66
N LYS A 191 18.12 -9.91 14.94
CA LYS A 191 18.81 -9.13 13.92
C LYS A 191 19.05 -10.02 12.72
N GLY A 192 18.88 -9.47 11.53
CA GLY A 192 19.14 -10.26 10.33
C GLY A 192 18.60 -9.67 9.04
N ASN A 193 18.81 -10.40 7.96
CA ASN A 193 18.26 -10.05 6.65
C ASN A 193 16.73 -10.14 6.70
N PHE A 194 16.07 -9.06 6.33
CA PHE A 194 14.60 -8.97 6.26
C PHE A 194 14.10 -8.89 4.81
N GLY A 195 14.91 -9.36 3.87
CA GLY A 195 14.53 -9.56 2.48
C GLY A 195 14.63 -8.32 1.60
N ALA A 196 14.34 -8.58 0.34
CA ALA A 196 14.17 -7.59 -0.72
C ALA A 196 13.17 -8.14 -1.73
N LEU A 197 12.38 -7.26 -2.33
CA LEU A 197 11.39 -7.63 -3.34
C LEU A 197 12.07 -8.12 -4.61
N ASP A 198 11.58 -9.23 -5.17
CA ASP A 198 12.09 -9.82 -6.41
C ASP A 198 11.43 -9.19 -7.64
N ARG A 199 12.14 -8.24 -8.25
CA ARG A 199 11.68 -7.55 -9.46
C ARG A 199 11.56 -8.51 -10.65
N SER A 200 12.47 -9.47 -10.76
CA SER A 200 12.48 -10.42 -11.89
C SER A 200 11.28 -11.36 -11.83
N ALA A 201 10.88 -11.81 -10.63
CA ALA A 201 9.67 -12.61 -10.47
C ALA A 201 8.42 -11.84 -10.92
N MET A 202 8.32 -10.54 -10.59
CA MET A 202 7.21 -9.70 -11.03
C MET A 202 7.19 -9.51 -12.55
N GLN A 203 8.36 -9.32 -13.16
CA GLN A 203 8.51 -9.20 -14.62
C GLN A 203 8.17 -10.53 -15.33
N ASN A 204 8.63 -11.65 -14.81
CA ASN A 204 8.35 -12.99 -15.35
C ASN A 204 6.86 -13.37 -15.25
N ALA A 205 6.16 -12.80 -14.29
CA ALA A 205 4.70 -12.93 -14.15
C ALA A 205 3.92 -11.92 -15.00
N ASP A 206 4.60 -11.16 -15.86
CA ASP A 206 4.01 -10.12 -16.73
C ASP A 206 3.22 -9.04 -15.97
N LEU A 207 3.65 -8.68 -14.76
CA LEU A 207 3.03 -7.59 -14.01
C LEU A 207 3.40 -6.22 -14.59
N ALA A 208 2.42 -5.32 -14.63
CA ALA A 208 2.67 -3.90 -14.88
C ALA A 208 3.02 -3.21 -13.55
N ILE A 209 4.30 -2.89 -13.33
CA ILE A 209 4.76 -2.20 -12.11
C ILE A 209 4.37 -0.71 -12.21
N MET A 210 3.50 -0.27 -11.28
CA MET A 210 2.95 1.07 -11.22
C MET A 210 3.50 1.79 -9.99
N PHE A 211 4.28 2.86 -10.18
CA PHE A 211 4.72 3.68 -9.06
C PHE A 211 3.65 4.71 -8.68
N SER A 212 3.13 4.57 -7.47
CA SER A 212 2.13 5.42 -6.84
C SER A 212 2.80 6.36 -5.82
N GLU A 213 3.75 7.17 -6.29
CA GLU A 213 4.36 8.22 -5.45
C GLU A 213 3.38 9.35 -5.14
N GLY A 214 2.49 9.66 -6.07
CA GLY A 214 1.29 10.46 -5.87
C GLY A 214 0.05 9.57 -5.73
N PRO A 215 -1.12 10.16 -5.38
CA PRO A 215 -2.38 9.42 -5.33
C PRO A 215 -2.73 8.87 -6.71
N ALA A 216 -3.18 7.62 -6.75
CA ALA A 216 -3.45 6.91 -7.98
C ALA A 216 -4.76 6.13 -7.91
N LEU A 217 -5.48 6.08 -9.03
CA LEU A 217 -6.68 5.28 -9.18
C LEU A 217 -6.34 3.80 -9.24
N VAL A 218 -7.03 2.98 -8.44
CA VAL A 218 -6.85 1.52 -8.37
C VAL A 218 -8.11 0.84 -8.83
N ALA A 219 -8.00 0.01 -9.87
CA ALA A 219 -9.12 -0.77 -10.43
C ALA A 219 -10.40 0.08 -10.68
N HIS A 220 -10.27 1.37 -10.97
CA HIS A 220 -11.35 2.34 -11.23
C HIS A 220 -12.32 2.62 -10.06
N GLN A 221 -12.20 1.93 -8.92
CA GLN A 221 -13.16 2.05 -7.82
C GLN A 221 -12.49 2.38 -6.48
N GLY A 222 -11.18 2.17 -6.33
CA GLY A 222 -10.38 2.56 -5.19
C GLY A 222 -9.26 3.52 -5.58
N PHE A 223 -8.50 3.99 -4.60
CA PHE A 223 -7.32 4.81 -4.84
C PHE A 223 -6.25 4.57 -3.77
N THR A 224 -4.99 4.85 -4.14
CA THR A 224 -3.89 4.91 -3.17
C THR A 224 -3.71 6.35 -2.68
N THR A 225 -3.18 6.49 -1.47
CA THR A 225 -2.87 7.81 -0.89
C THR A 225 -1.70 8.50 -1.58
N GLY A 226 -0.88 7.76 -2.36
CA GLY A 226 0.48 8.18 -2.64
C GLY A 226 1.34 8.16 -1.38
N ARG A 227 2.53 8.74 -1.45
CA ARG A 227 3.42 8.91 -0.29
C ARG A 227 2.70 9.70 0.81
N VAL A 228 2.88 9.25 2.05
CA VAL A 228 2.21 9.84 3.21
C VAL A 228 3.11 10.88 3.86
N ASP A 229 2.63 12.11 3.99
CA ASP A 229 3.33 13.18 4.68
C ASP A 229 3.17 13.08 6.20
N LEU A 230 4.23 13.41 6.95
CA LEU A 230 4.18 13.49 8.42
C LEU A 230 3.58 14.84 8.83
N THR A 231 2.28 14.91 8.99
CA THR A 231 1.53 16.14 9.32
C THR A 231 0.95 16.13 10.73
N SER A 232 1.01 14.98 11.43
CA SER A 232 0.59 14.82 12.82
C SER A 232 1.80 14.75 13.77
N PHE A 233 1.53 14.48 15.05
CA PHE A 233 2.56 14.23 16.06
C PHE A 233 3.22 12.84 15.91
N GLU A 234 2.68 11.97 15.05
CA GLU A 234 3.15 10.61 14.90
C GLU A 234 4.58 10.54 14.38
N LYS A 235 5.30 9.55 14.86
CA LYS A 235 6.73 9.36 14.60
C LYS A 235 6.97 8.04 13.88
N VAL A 236 7.90 8.05 12.94
CA VAL A 236 8.42 6.84 12.33
C VAL A 236 9.30 6.11 13.36
N LEU A 237 8.86 4.91 13.75
CA LEU A 237 9.72 3.99 14.51
C LEU A 237 10.16 2.88 13.57
N SER A 238 11.42 2.93 13.15
CA SER A 238 11.94 1.98 12.18
C SER A 238 12.61 0.78 12.86
N PRO A 239 12.05 -0.44 12.73
CA PRO A 239 12.71 -1.65 13.18
C PRO A 239 13.80 -2.12 12.20
N THR A 240 13.88 -1.51 11.02
CA THR A 240 14.77 -1.91 9.93
C THR A 240 15.67 -0.79 9.46
N THR A 241 16.80 -1.17 8.86
CA THR A 241 17.57 -0.30 7.96
C THR A 241 17.28 -0.69 6.52
N MET A 242 17.23 0.31 5.66
CA MET A 242 17.12 0.16 4.23
C MET A 242 18.53 0.26 3.60
N LYS A 243 18.84 -0.63 2.65
CA LYS A 243 20.11 -0.65 1.93
C LYS A 243 19.87 -0.30 0.46
N ILE A 244 20.52 0.76 -0.01
CA ILE A 244 20.51 1.14 -1.43
C ILE A 244 21.46 0.25 -2.21
N GLY A 245 21.01 -0.21 -3.38
CA GLY A 245 21.79 -1.01 -4.30
C GLY A 245 21.10 -2.29 -4.71
N ARG A 246 21.69 -2.96 -5.70
CA ARG A 246 21.17 -4.20 -6.27
C ARG A 246 22.15 -5.35 -6.14
N VAL A 247 21.59 -6.54 -5.93
CA VAL A 247 22.30 -7.81 -6.03
C VAL A 247 21.44 -8.78 -6.85
N GLY A 248 21.79 -8.96 -8.12
CA GLY A 248 20.99 -9.74 -9.05
C GLY A 248 19.60 -9.14 -9.29
N ALA A 249 18.55 -9.92 -9.03
CA ALA A 249 17.15 -9.52 -9.15
C ALA A 249 16.64 -8.66 -7.99
N PHE A 250 17.37 -8.62 -6.89
CA PHE A 250 16.97 -8.01 -5.63
C PHE A 250 17.57 -6.61 -5.44
N GLY A 251 16.86 -5.78 -4.68
CA GLY A 251 17.29 -4.44 -4.33
C GLY A 251 16.77 -3.35 -5.26
N CYS A 252 17.10 -2.12 -4.90
CA CYS A 252 16.63 -0.90 -5.57
C CYS A 252 17.71 -0.28 -6.46
N TYR A 253 17.29 0.48 -7.46
CA TYR A 253 18.17 1.24 -8.35
C TYR A 253 18.74 2.47 -7.62
N PRO A 254 20.07 2.58 -7.46
CA PRO A 254 20.67 3.72 -6.74
C PRO A 254 20.34 5.08 -7.36
N GLU A 255 20.10 5.13 -8.66
CA GLU A 255 19.82 6.35 -9.42
C GLU A 255 18.51 7.03 -8.98
N ALA A 256 17.61 6.29 -8.31
CA ALA A 256 16.36 6.83 -7.77
C ALA A 256 16.55 7.63 -6.46
N PHE A 257 17.76 7.66 -5.91
CA PHE A 257 18.06 8.28 -4.62
C PHE A 257 18.98 9.49 -4.76
N ALA A 258 18.92 10.41 -3.78
CA ALA A 258 19.81 11.55 -3.73
C ALA A 258 21.29 11.11 -3.55
N ALA A 259 22.23 11.93 -3.99
CA ALA A 259 23.66 11.61 -3.93
C ALA A 259 24.12 11.25 -2.50
N GLU A 260 23.71 12.05 -1.50
CA GLU A 260 24.03 11.81 -0.09
C GLU A 260 23.49 10.47 0.44
N GLU A 261 22.31 10.04 0.00
CA GLU A 261 21.72 8.76 0.39
C GLU A 261 22.49 7.59 -0.24
N ARG A 262 22.92 7.76 -1.49
CA ARG A 262 23.75 6.76 -2.19
C ARG A 262 25.11 6.58 -1.52
N GLU A 263 25.73 7.67 -1.09
CA GLU A 263 27.02 7.65 -0.37
C GLU A 263 26.90 6.95 0.98
N LYS A 264 25.82 7.20 1.72
CA LYS A 264 25.53 6.49 3.00
C LYS A 264 25.28 5.01 2.78
N GLY A 265 24.67 4.65 1.67
CA GLY A 265 24.36 3.29 1.24
C GLY A 265 23.38 2.52 2.11
N SER A 266 23.26 2.84 3.41
CA SER A 266 22.32 2.23 4.36
C SER A 266 21.95 3.20 5.46
N PHE A 267 20.66 3.27 5.81
CA PHE A 267 20.13 4.16 6.88
C PHE A 267 18.79 3.62 7.41
N PRO A 268 18.32 4.09 8.58
CA PRO A 268 17.03 3.69 9.13
C PRO A 268 15.92 3.97 8.12
N ASP A 269 15.06 2.97 7.86
CA ASP A 269 13.98 3.10 6.90
C ASP A 269 12.98 4.18 7.35
N GLN A 270 12.73 5.16 6.49
CA GLN A 270 11.78 6.24 6.74
C GLN A 270 10.41 5.98 6.13
N PHE A 271 10.22 4.83 5.50
CA PHE A 271 8.97 4.39 4.89
C PHE A 271 8.33 5.42 3.96
N ARG A 272 9.13 6.22 3.24
CA ARG A 272 8.61 7.22 2.29
C ARG A 272 7.78 6.60 1.17
N HIS A 273 8.00 5.30 0.94
CA HIS A 273 7.28 4.47 -0.02
C HIS A 273 6.01 3.83 0.55
N GLU A 274 5.65 4.08 1.81
CA GLU A 274 4.41 3.53 2.37
C GLU A 274 3.20 4.24 1.78
N ILE A 275 2.21 3.44 1.35
CA ILE A 275 0.95 3.91 0.79
C ILE A 275 -0.23 3.24 1.49
N GLY A 276 -1.30 4.00 1.72
CA GLY A 276 -2.61 3.47 2.08
C GLY A 276 -3.47 3.25 0.84
N THR A 277 -4.51 2.44 0.97
CA THR A 277 -5.55 2.25 -0.05
C THR A 277 -6.89 2.71 0.52
N ALA A 278 -7.72 3.40 -0.27
CA ALA A 278 -8.99 3.87 0.23
C ALA A 278 -10.12 3.76 -0.80
N TYR A 279 -11.34 3.71 -0.29
CA TYR A 279 -12.59 3.62 -1.05
C TYR A 279 -13.58 4.64 -0.51
N ASN A 280 -14.37 5.27 -1.38
CA ASN A 280 -15.41 6.23 -1.00
C ASN A 280 -16.78 5.55 -1.06
N LEU A 281 -17.31 5.13 0.08
CA LEU A 281 -18.59 4.47 0.19
C LEU A 281 -19.73 5.50 0.10
N LYS A 282 -20.66 5.29 -0.80
CA LYS A 282 -21.77 6.19 -1.10
C LYS A 282 -22.55 6.60 0.16
N GLY A 283 -22.64 7.91 0.41
CA GLY A 283 -23.36 8.47 1.55
C GLY A 283 -22.70 8.22 2.92
N ARG A 284 -21.55 7.52 2.98
CA ARG A 284 -20.89 7.16 4.25
C ARG A 284 -19.52 7.82 4.42
N GLY A 285 -18.76 8.02 3.34
CA GLY A 285 -17.40 8.55 3.37
C GLY A 285 -16.34 7.49 3.11
N LEU A 286 -15.09 7.78 3.52
CA LEU A 286 -13.95 6.94 3.21
C LEU A 286 -13.85 5.70 4.11
N ILE A 287 -13.51 4.58 3.49
CA ILE A 287 -12.95 3.40 4.14
C ILE A 287 -11.46 3.38 3.81
N VAL A 288 -10.61 3.56 4.81
CA VAL A 288 -9.15 3.62 4.66
C VAL A 288 -8.53 2.31 5.12
N LEU A 289 -7.79 1.66 4.22
CA LEU A 289 -7.05 0.44 4.47
C LEU A 289 -5.57 0.78 4.61
N SER A 290 -4.98 0.48 5.75
CA SER A 290 -3.55 0.65 6.01
C SER A 290 -2.95 -0.64 6.55
N SER A 291 -1.87 -1.11 5.94
CA SER A 291 -1.35 -2.43 6.32
C SER A 291 -0.46 -2.38 7.56
N CYS A 292 0.36 -1.33 7.71
CA CYS A 292 1.24 -1.20 8.86
C CYS A 292 1.22 0.19 9.50
N SER A 293 1.08 1.24 8.73
CA SER A 293 1.08 2.63 9.21
C SER A 293 2.40 3.06 9.88
N HIS A 294 3.55 2.70 9.31
CA HIS A 294 4.86 3.16 9.81
C HIS A 294 4.99 4.68 9.81
N ARG A 295 4.29 5.36 8.89
CA ARG A 295 4.23 6.82 8.85
C ARG A 295 3.08 7.41 9.67
N GLY A 296 2.43 6.58 10.47
CA GLY A 296 1.32 6.96 11.35
C GLY A 296 -0.05 6.81 10.71
N ILE A 297 -0.97 6.19 11.44
CA ILE A 297 -2.35 5.97 10.96
C ILE A 297 -3.12 7.27 10.81
N VAL A 298 -2.91 8.24 11.69
CA VAL A 298 -3.52 9.57 11.59
C VAL A 298 -3.06 10.30 10.34
N ASN A 299 -1.75 10.19 10.01
CA ASN A 299 -1.21 10.78 8.79
C ASN A 299 -1.80 10.13 7.53
N ILE A 300 -1.92 8.79 7.49
CA ILE A 300 -2.52 8.06 6.36
C ILE A 300 -3.98 8.47 6.15
N VAL A 301 -4.76 8.56 7.23
CA VAL A 301 -6.17 9.00 7.16
C VAL A 301 -6.27 10.43 6.64
N LYS A 302 -5.48 11.36 7.19
CA LYS A 302 -5.46 12.76 6.73
C LYS A 302 -5.03 12.88 5.27
N GLN A 303 -4.04 12.07 4.85
CA GLN A 303 -3.61 12.02 3.46
C GLN A 303 -4.75 11.53 2.56
N ALA A 304 -5.46 10.46 2.94
CA ALA A 304 -6.62 9.96 2.20
C ALA A 304 -7.73 11.03 2.07
N GLN A 305 -8.03 11.77 3.15
CA GLN A 305 -8.98 12.88 3.12
C GLN A 305 -8.53 13.99 2.17
N THR A 306 -7.26 14.38 2.24
CA THR A 306 -6.69 15.46 1.43
C THR A 306 -6.74 15.14 -0.06
N VAL A 307 -6.29 13.94 -0.46
CA VAL A 307 -6.20 13.58 -1.88
C VAL A 307 -7.55 13.28 -2.52
N SER A 308 -8.53 12.85 -1.71
CA SER A 308 -9.88 12.53 -2.18
C SER A 308 -10.85 13.70 -2.13
N GLY A 309 -10.58 14.71 -1.30
CA GLY A 309 -11.53 15.79 -0.98
C GLY A 309 -12.71 15.33 -0.11
N VAL A 310 -12.69 14.10 0.43
CA VAL A 310 -13.76 13.54 1.27
C VAL A 310 -13.34 13.60 2.73
N SER A 311 -14.01 14.41 3.53
CA SER A 311 -13.66 14.61 4.95
C SER A 311 -14.18 13.51 5.89
N LYS A 312 -15.36 12.94 5.60
CA LYS A 312 -15.97 11.90 6.45
C LYS A 312 -15.21 10.58 6.34
N ILE A 313 -14.85 10.01 7.49
CA ILE A 313 -14.28 8.66 7.59
C ILE A 313 -15.36 7.70 8.08
N HIS A 314 -15.65 6.68 7.28
CA HIS A 314 -16.56 5.61 7.65
C HIS A 314 -15.82 4.50 8.41
N ALA A 315 -14.67 4.04 7.89
CA ALA A 315 -13.89 3.02 8.58
C ALA A 315 -12.37 3.22 8.40
N ILE A 316 -11.62 2.80 9.43
CA ILE A 316 -10.16 2.67 9.42
C ILE A 316 -9.85 1.21 9.69
N ILE A 317 -9.16 0.52 8.78
CA ILE A 317 -8.95 -0.93 8.82
C ILE A 317 -7.47 -1.22 8.62
N GLY A 318 -6.90 -2.11 9.44
CA GLY A 318 -5.56 -2.65 9.20
C GLY A 318 -4.62 -2.61 10.39
N GLY A 319 -3.31 -2.66 10.11
CA GLY A 319 -2.24 -2.52 11.07
C GLY A 319 -1.87 -1.06 11.32
N PHE A 320 -1.61 -0.71 12.59
CA PHE A 320 -1.33 0.69 12.97
C PHE A 320 0.04 0.87 13.61
N HIS A 321 0.87 -0.18 13.58
CA HIS A 321 2.25 -0.23 14.09
C HIS A 321 2.43 0.38 15.48
N LEU A 322 1.45 0.15 16.38
CA LEU A 322 1.44 0.73 17.72
C LEU A 322 1.96 -0.24 18.79
N ALA A 323 2.07 -1.54 18.47
CA ALA A 323 2.62 -2.53 19.40
C ALA A 323 3.99 -2.16 20.02
N PRO A 324 4.93 -1.53 19.29
CA PRO A 324 6.23 -1.15 19.86
C PRO A 324 6.20 0.12 20.72
N PHE A 325 5.12 0.88 20.71
CA PHE A 325 5.05 2.17 21.40
C PHE A 325 4.55 2.02 22.85
N LYS A 326 4.90 3.01 23.68
CA LYS A 326 4.40 3.11 25.07
C LYS A 326 2.93 3.50 25.08
N GLU A 327 2.23 3.11 26.16
CA GLU A 327 0.79 3.37 26.32
C GLU A 327 0.38 4.83 26.17
N ASP A 328 1.21 5.80 26.63
CA ASP A 328 0.90 7.23 26.50
C ASP A 328 0.78 7.63 25.02
N TYR A 329 1.73 7.17 24.20
CA TYR A 329 1.67 7.41 22.76
C TYR A 329 0.47 6.74 22.11
N VAL A 330 0.13 5.52 22.53
CA VAL A 330 -1.08 4.80 22.06
C VAL A 330 -2.34 5.59 22.41
N ARG A 331 -2.43 6.14 23.64
CA ARG A 331 -3.56 7.01 24.04
C ARG A 331 -3.65 8.29 23.21
N ASP A 332 -2.51 8.91 22.89
CA ASP A 332 -2.49 10.10 22.00
C ASP A 332 -3.05 9.76 20.62
N VAL A 333 -2.68 8.59 20.05
CA VAL A 333 -3.21 8.14 18.76
C VAL A 333 -4.70 7.87 18.83
N VAL A 334 -5.19 7.18 19.89
CA VAL A 334 -6.63 6.94 20.09
C VAL A 334 -7.38 8.27 20.23
N SER A 335 -6.82 9.24 20.96
CA SER A 335 -7.40 10.60 21.08
C SER A 335 -7.50 11.31 19.72
N ALA A 336 -6.48 11.19 18.88
CA ALA A 336 -6.51 11.74 17.53
C ALA A 336 -7.54 11.03 16.63
N ILE A 337 -7.65 9.71 16.72
CA ILE A 337 -8.70 8.94 16.02
C ILE A 337 -10.09 9.37 16.49
N LYS A 338 -10.26 9.63 17.80
CA LYS A 338 -11.52 10.15 18.35
C LYS A 338 -11.90 11.52 17.77
N GLN A 339 -10.90 12.38 17.50
CA GLN A 339 -11.13 13.68 16.84
C GLN A 339 -11.49 13.54 15.36
N ILE A 340 -10.94 12.54 14.66
CA ILE A 340 -11.31 12.19 13.28
C ILE A 340 -12.76 11.69 13.22
N ASP A 341 -13.23 11.06 14.29
CA ASP A 341 -14.57 10.53 14.48
C ASP A 341 -15.01 9.54 13.39
N PRO A 342 -14.25 8.46 13.12
CA PRO A 342 -14.69 7.42 12.19
C PRO A 342 -15.94 6.72 12.74
N ASP A 343 -16.77 6.13 11.87
CA ASP A 343 -17.86 5.30 12.34
C ASP A 343 -17.34 3.97 12.91
N TYR A 344 -16.27 3.40 12.30
CA TYR A 344 -15.68 2.12 12.73
C TYR A 344 -14.15 2.14 12.67
N VAL A 345 -13.52 1.37 13.58
CA VAL A 345 -12.08 1.08 13.58
C VAL A 345 -11.89 -0.43 13.72
N VAL A 346 -11.12 -1.01 12.82
CA VAL A 346 -10.86 -2.46 12.74
C VAL A 346 -9.36 -2.70 12.81
N PRO A 347 -8.76 -2.66 14.01
CA PRO A 347 -7.33 -2.89 14.18
C PRO A 347 -6.98 -4.37 14.01
N MET A 348 -5.82 -4.63 13.41
CA MET A 348 -5.25 -5.96 13.21
C MET A 348 -3.72 -5.89 13.13
N HIS A 349 -3.06 -7.01 12.89
CA HIS A 349 -1.64 -7.15 12.61
C HIS A 349 -0.77 -6.45 13.68
N CYS A 350 0.00 -5.44 13.31
CA CYS A 350 0.93 -4.71 14.19
C CYS A 350 0.30 -3.61 15.05
N SER A 351 -1.04 -3.51 15.12
CA SER A 351 -1.71 -2.54 15.99
C SER A 351 -1.43 -2.78 17.48
N GLY A 352 -1.34 -4.05 17.89
CA GLY A 352 -1.02 -4.46 19.26
C GLY A 352 -2.20 -4.42 20.24
N GLU A 353 -2.10 -5.24 21.27
CA GLU A 353 -3.12 -5.32 22.33
C GLU A 353 -3.32 -4.00 23.10
N PRO A 354 -2.26 -3.19 23.43
CA PRO A 354 -2.46 -1.91 24.10
C PRO A 354 -3.39 -0.96 23.33
N PHE A 355 -3.29 -0.93 22.00
CA PHE A 355 -4.20 -0.12 21.19
C PHE A 355 -5.63 -0.67 21.22
N TYR A 356 -5.78 -1.99 21.08
CA TYR A 356 -7.08 -2.63 21.13
C TYR A 356 -7.81 -2.38 22.47
N GLU A 357 -7.11 -2.55 23.59
CA GLU A 357 -7.68 -2.32 24.92
C GLU A 357 -8.02 -0.84 25.18
N THR A 358 -7.19 0.08 24.72
CA THR A 358 -7.48 1.52 24.81
C THR A 358 -8.70 1.89 23.98
N MET A 359 -8.81 1.40 22.74
CA MET A 359 -9.98 1.61 21.89
C MET A 359 -11.26 1.02 22.51
N LYS A 360 -11.16 -0.17 23.12
CA LYS A 360 -12.26 -0.83 23.80
C LYS A 360 -12.76 -0.03 25.01
N ALA A 361 -11.85 0.61 25.72
CA ALA A 361 -12.19 1.47 26.85
C ALA A 361 -12.82 2.80 26.42
N GLU A 362 -12.27 3.46 25.39
CA GLU A 362 -12.63 4.82 25.02
C GLU A 362 -13.66 4.92 23.88
N MET A 363 -13.68 3.96 22.95
CA MET A 363 -14.54 3.96 21.77
C MET A 363 -15.18 2.58 21.51
N PRO A 364 -15.81 1.94 22.50
CA PRO A 364 -16.27 0.54 22.41
C PRO A 364 -17.29 0.29 21.29
N THR A 365 -18.13 1.27 20.98
CA THR A 365 -19.17 1.16 19.94
C THR A 365 -18.62 1.29 18.51
N LYS A 366 -17.38 1.79 18.37
CA LYS A 366 -16.72 1.99 17.07
C LYS A 366 -15.70 0.90 16.78
N LEU A 367 -15.28 0.15 17.80
CA LEU A 367 -14.29 -0.91 17.66
C LEU A 367 -14.94 -2.19 17.13
N LEU A 368 -14.45 -2.66 15.98
CA LEU A 368 -14.82 -3.96 15.42
C LEU A 368 -13.60 -4.89 15.44
N ARG A 369 -13.79 -6.13 15.90
CA ARG A 369 -12.73 -7.12 15.92
C ARG A 369 -12.83 -8.04 14.69
N SER A 370 -11.72 -8.22 13.98
CA SER A 370 -11.60 -9.18 12.88
C SER A 370 -10.48 -10.18 13.14
N PHE A 371 -10.46 -11.24 12.34
CA PHE A 371 -9.49 -12.34 12.43
C PHE A 371 -9.20 -12.83 11.03
N THR A 372 -8.10 -13.58 10.86
CA THR A 372 -7.83 -14.30 9.61
C THR A 372 -9.07 -15.09 9.17
N GLY A 373 -9.47 -14.93 7.93
CA GLY A 373 -10.69 -15.53 7.37
C GLY A 373 -11.97 -14.69 7.55
N SER A 374 -11.94 -13.56 8.26
CA SER A 374 -13.11 -12.67 8.33
C SER A 374 -13.37 -11.96 7.01
N GLN A 375 -14.64 -11.81 6.66
CA GLN A 375 -15.12 -10.99 5.54
C GLN A 375 -15.99 -9.86 6.09
N ILE A 376 -15.51 -8.64 5.97
CA ILE A 376 -16.14 -7.43 6.51
C ILE A 376 -16.80 -6.70 5.35
N THR A 377 -18.12 -6.68 5.31
CA THR A 377 -18.91 -6.02 4.26
C THR A 377 -19.50 -4.72 4.79
N PHE A 378 -19.29 -3.65 4.05
CA PHE A 378 -19.85 -2.33 4.27
C PHE A 378 -20.83 -2.02 3.14
N ASP A 379 -22.07 -1.75 3.47
CA ASP A 379 -23.12 -1.33 2.55
C ASP A 379 -23.35 0.19 2.62
N SER A 380 -23.70 0.80 1.49
CA SER A 380 -23.99 2.25 1.40
C SER A 380 -25.25 2.66 2.18
#